data_4548556c783f1315bc8195983d3915b2
#
_entry.id   4548556c783f1315bc8195983d3915b2
#
_cell.length_a   1.000
_cell.length_b   1.000
_cell.length_c   1.000
_cell.angle_alpha   90.00
_cell.angle_beta   90.00
_cell.angle_gamma   90.00
#
_symmetry.space_group_name_H-M   'P 1'
#
loop_
_entity.id
_entity.type
_entity.pdbx_description
1 polymer ?
#
loop_
_entity_poly.entity_id
_entity_poly.type
_entity_poly.pdbx_seq_one_letter_code
_entity_poly.pdbx_strand_id
1 'polypeptide(L)'
;VIITFGPDGAYGHPDHIAISQFTTAAIVCASDAGYDAGDGSRGDRSSAHRVAKLYNLAWRNDKWETYQGAFRKLTSMVDGVARQANPWPDWAVTTEVDTSSYWPVVWKAVCCHQTQMSMYERLEQLSEAQQRALWGSQEFYRVHSVVNGGRKLENDLFEGLR
;
A
#
# COMPACT_ATOMS: atom_id res chain seq x y z
N VAL A 1 2.42 4.48 -12.48
CA VAL A 1 1.66 4.30 -11.23
C VAL A 1 2.57 3.65 -10.20
N ILE A 2 2.58 4.17 -8.98
CA ILE A 2 3.32 3.62 -7.85
C ILE A 2 2.33 3.36 -6.71
N ILE A 3 2.51 2.24 -6.01
CA ILE A 3 1.82 1.88 -4.78
C ILE A 3 2.87 1.70 -3.68
N THR A 4 2.64 2.28 -2.51
CA THR A 4 3.51 2.15 -1.36
C THR A 4 2.71 2.09 -0.06
N PHE A 5 3.39 1.97 1.08
CA PHE A 5 2.77 2.13 2.38
C PHE A 5 2.41 3.60 2.65
N GLY A 6 1.44 3.83 3.55
CA GLY A 6 1.17 5.15 4.08
C GLY A 6 2.28 5.65 5.02
N PRO A 7 2.27 6.95 5.37
CA PRO A 7 3.25 7.53 6.27
C PRO A 7 3.18 6.97 7.70
N ASP A 8 2.08 6.31 8.04
CA ASP A 8 1.86 5.58 9.30
C ASP A 8 2.55 4.21 9.33
N GLY A 9 3.08 3.74 8.17
CA GLY A 9 3.72 2.43 8.03
C GLY A 9 2.79 1.26 8.34
N ALA A 10 1.50 1.39 8.09
CA ALA A 10 0.42 0.45 8.38
C ALA A 10 0.22 0.23 9.89
N TYR A 11 1.14 -0.44 10.57
CA TYR A 11 1.15 -0.65 12.03
C TYR A 11 2.38 -0.03 12.70
N GLY A 12 2.91 1.04 12.14
CA GLY A 12 4.07 1.76 12.68
C GLY A 12 5.40 1.05 12.45
N HIS A 13 5.47 0.12 11.46
CA HIS A 13 6.71 -0.57 11.16
C HIS A 13 7.74 0.40 10.56
N PRO A 14 9.00 0.47 11.11
CA PRO A 14 10.00 1.44 10.65
C PRO A 14 10.31 1.33 9.16
N ASP A 15 10.45 0.10 8.64
CA ASP A 15 10.76 -0.13 7.22
C ASP A 15 9.62 0.30 6.30
N HIS A 16 8.35 0.16 6.75
CA HIS A 16 7.20 0.63 5.99
C HIS A 16 7.13 2.16 5.97
N ILE A 17 7.46 2.82 7.08
CA ILE A 17 7.59 4.28 7.15
C ILE A 17 8.72 4.75 6.25
N ALA A 18 9.88 4.11 6.34
CA ALA A 18 11.05 4.46 5.54
C ALA A 18 10.78 4.34 4.03
N ILE A 19 10.18 3.22 3.57
CA ILE A 19 9.88 3.05 2.14
C ILE A 19 8.84 4.05 1.65
N SER A 20 7.87 4.44 2.48
CA SER A 20 6.92 5.51 2.17
C SER A 20 7.63 6.84 1.91
N GLN A 21 8.55 7.21 2.81
CA GLN A 21 9.35 8.44 2.69
C GLN A 21 10.28 8.40 1.48
N PHE A 22 11.01 7.31 1.29
CA PHE A 22 11.94 7.16 0.16
C PHE A 22 11.21 7.15 -1.18
N THR A 23 10.07 6.50 -1.27
CA THR A 23 9.23 6.52 -2.48
C THR A 23 8.79 7.94 -2.82
N THR A 24 8.32 8.69 -1.83
CA THR A 24 7.88 10.07 -2.02
C THR A 24 9.04 10.97 -2.48
N ALA A 25 10.21 10.85 -1.82
CA ALA A 25 11.41 11.59 -2.21
C ALA A 25 11.88 11.21 -3.63
N ALA A 26 11.91 9.90 -3.95
CA ALA A 26 12.34 9.40 -5.25
C ALA A 26 11.45 9.93 -6.40
N ILE A 27 10.15 10.06 -6.18
CA ILE A 27 9.22 10.64 -7.18
C ILE A 27 9.57 12.10 -7.47
N VAL A 28 9.89 12.88 -6.43
CA VAL A 28 10.30 14.28 -6.59
C VAL A 28 11.63 14.36 -7.34
N CYS A 29 12.64 13.61 -6.88
CA CYS A 29 13.96 13.57 -7.52
C CYS A 29 13.90 13.12 -8.98
N ALA A 30 13.12 12.09 -9.30
CA ALA A 30 12.96 11.59 -10.66
C ALA A 30 12.31 12.60 -11.60
N SER A 31 11.50 13.52 -11.09
CA SER A 31 10.84 14.56 -11.88
C SER A 31 11.73 15.77 -12.16
N ASP A 32 12.88 15.88 -11.50
CA ASP A 32 13.85 16.96 -11.68
C ASP A 32 14.97 16.53 -12.64
N ALA A 33 14.98 17.09 -13.84
CA ALA A 33 16.03 16.84 -14.83
C ALA A 33 17.44 17.30 -14.36
N GLY A 34 17.51 18.14 -13.32
CA GLY A 34 18.77 18.61 -12.73
C GLY A 34 19.27 17.76 -11.57
N TYR A 35 18.48 16.79 -11.11
CA TYR A 35 18.83 15.97 -9.95
C TYR A 35 20.09 15.14 -10.21
N ASP A 36 21.06 15.24 -9.30
CA ASP A 36 22.30 14.45 -9.29
C ASP A 36 22.26 13.48 -8.12
N ALA A 37 22.18 12.17 -8.40
CA ALA A 37 22.17 11.13 -7.38
C ALA A 37 23.54 10.95 -6.69
N GLY A 38 24.58 11.63 -7.17
CA GLY A 38 25.92 11.57 -6.58
C GLY A 38 26.70 10.27 -6.89
N ASP A 39 26.13 9.37 -7.70
CA ASP A 39 26.73 8.08 -8.07
C ASP A 39 27.68 8.17 -9.28
N GLY A 40 27.92 9.39 -9.80
CA GLY A 40 28.73 9.65 -11.00
C GLY A 40 28.03 9.26 -12.30
N SER A 41 26.87 8.64 -12.25
CA SER A 41 26.04 8.40 -13.43
C SER A 41 25.35 9.72 -13.81
N ARG A 42 25.99 10.52 -14.65
CA ARG A 42 25.31 11.58 -15.38
C ARG A 42 24.41 10.90 -16.41
N GLY A 43 23.24 10.43 -15.94
CA GLY A 43 22.17 10.03 -16.83
C GLY A 43 21.88 11.16 -17.82
N ASP A 44 21.43 10.80 -18.99
CA ASP A 44 20.99 11.78 -20.00
C ASP A 44 19.96 12.71 -19.32
N ARG A 45 20.38 13.94 -19.01
CA ARG A 45 19.57 14.96 -18.34
C ARG A 45 18.30 15.34 -19.13
N SER A 46 18.10 14.75 -20.31
CA SER A 46 16.97 15.03 -21.18
C SER A 46 15.69 14.30 -20.81
N SER A 47 15.69 13.36 -19.85
CA SER A 47 14.56 12.49 -19.58
C SER A 47 14.17 12.43 -18.11
N ALA A 48 13.70 13.56 -17.53
CA ALA A 48 13.02 13.53 -16.24
C ALA A 48 11.80 12.59 -16.31
N HIS A 49 11.67 11.66 -15.35
CA HIS A 49 10.55 10.74 -15.28
C HIS A 49 9.46 11.28 -14.36
N ARG A 50 8.27 11.52 -14.89
CA ARG A 50 7.13 11.99 -14.12
C ARG A 50 6.19 10.83 -13.77
N VAL A 51 6.12 10.50 -12.50
CA VAL A 51 5.15 9.52 -12.00
C VAL A 51 3.74 10.12 -12.10
N ALA A 52 2.85 9.43 -12.79
CA ALA A 52 1.51 9.94 -13.02
C ALA A 52 0.60 9.82 -11.80
N LYS A 53 0.74 8.74 -11.02
CA LYS A 53 -0.06 8.50 -9.81
C LYS A 53 0.76 7.82 -8.73
N LEU A 54 0.51 8.25 -7.48
CA LEU A 54 1.01 7.61 -6.26
C LEU A 54 -0.16 7.26 -5.36
N TYR A 55 -0.17 6.02 -4.87
CA TYR A 55 -1.16 5.49 -3.95
C TYR A 55 -0.51 4.93 -2.69
N ASN A 56 -1.15 5.17 -1.56
CA ASN A 56 -0.87 4.48 -0.32
C ASN A 56 -1.90 3.36 -0.09
N LEU A 57 -1.45 2.22 0.42
CA LEU A 57 -2.34 1.18 0.93
C LEU A 57 -3.21 1.79 2.04
N ALA A 58 -4.51 1.56 1.98
CA ALA A 58 -5.47 2.08 2.95
C ALA A 58 -6.45 0.95 3.32
N TRP A 59 -6.45 0.54 4.59
CA TRP A 59 -7.37 -0.48 5.07
C TRP A 59 -8.54 0.16 5.77
N ARG A 60 -9.77 -0.15 5.33
CA ARG A 60 -11.00 0.27 5.98
C ARG A 60 -11.22 -0.48 7.29
N ASN A 61 -12.18 0.02 8.09
CA ASN A 61 -12.49 -0.55 9.40
C ASN A 61 -12.98 -2.01 9.32
N ASP A 62 -13.84 -2.35 8.38
CA ASP A 62 -14.37 -3.69 8.18
C ASP A 62 -13.29 -4.72 7.83
N LYS A 63 -12.38 -4.37 6.95
CA LYS A 63 -11.21 -5.18 6.63
C LYS A 63 -10.29 -5.31 7.83
N TRP A 64 -10.09 -4.22 8.55
CA TRP A 64 -9.30 -4.20 9.77
C TRP A 64 -9.86 -5.11 10.86
N GLU A 65 -11.18 -5.11 11.08
CA GLU A 65 -11.85 -6.01 12.01
C GLU A 65 -11.65 -7.49 11.65
N THR A 66 -11.75 -7.81 10.36
CA THR A 66 -11.48 -9.17 9.86
C THR A 66 -10.03 -9.57 10.12
N TYR A 67 -9.07 -8.68 9.89
CA TYR A 67 -7.66 -8.89 10.22
C TYR A 67 -7.44 -9.09 11.71
N GLN A 68 -8.05 -8.29 12.56
CA GLN A 68 -7.93 -8.42 14.02
C GLN A 68 -8.48 -9.75 14.53
N GLY A 69 -9.52 -10.27 13.91
CA GLY A 69 -10.06 -11.59 14.22
C GLY A 69 -9.07 -12.73 13.94
N ALA A 70 -8.26 -12.57 12.88
CA ALA A 70 -7.24 -13.54 12.47
C ALA A 70 -5.90 -13.32 13.19
N PHE A 71 -5.52 -12.08 13.43
CA PHE A 71 -4.28 -11.73 14.12
C PHE A 71 -4.56 -11.18 15.52
N ARG A 72 -3.85 -11.68 16.52
CA ARG A 72 -3.77 -11.00 17.81
C ARG A 72 -3.01 -9.71 17.62
N LYS A 73 -3.70 -8.58 17.38
CA LYS A 73 -3.13 -7.23 17.30
C LYS A 73 -1.86 -7.14 16.42
N LEU A 74 -1.98 -6.55 15.25
CA LEU A 74 -0.82 -6.06 14.50
C LEU A 74 -0.21 -4.89 15.30
N THR A 75 0.75 -5.22 16.14
CA THR A 75 1.52 -4.26 16.93
C THR A 75 2.99 -4.43 16.62
N SER A 76 3.69 -3.33 16.43
CA SER A 76 5.14 -3.28 16.33
C SER A 76 5.71 -2.61 17.58
N MET A 77 6.74 -3.20 18.17
CA MET A 77 7.51 -2.54 19.22
C MET A 77 8.65 -1.77 18.59
N VAL A 78 8.60 -0.45 18.69
CA VAL A 78 9.64 0.44 18.17
C VAL A 78 10.13 1.32 19.32
N ASP A 79 11.41 1.20 19.65
CA ASP A 79 12.06 1.94 20.76
C ASP A 79 11.31 1.80 22.10
N GLY A 80 10.81 0.59 22.38
CA GLY A 80 10.06 0.31 23.61
C GLY A 80 8.61 0.81 23.60
N VAL A 81 8.15 1.41 22.51
CA VAL A 81 6.77 1.88 22.33
C VAL A 81 5.98 0.92 21.47
N ALA A 82 4.86 0.42 21.99
CA ALA A 82 3.93 -0.38 21.21
C ALA A 82 3.17 0.53 20.21
N ARG A 83 3.35 0.29 18.93
CA ARG A 83 2.60 0.93 17.85
C ARG A 83 1.59 -0.05 17.30
N GLN A 84 0.41 0.43 16.98
CA GLN A 84 -0.70 -0.38 16.48
C GLN A 84 -1.18 0.20 15.15
N ALA A 85 -1.59 -0.69 14.24
CA ALA A 85 -2.29 -0.26 13.05
C ALA A 85 -3.64 0.38 13.43
N ASN A 86 -4.03 1.38 12.66
CA ASN A 86 -5.36 1.98 12.73
C ASN A 86 -6.02 1.89 11.35
N PRO A 87 -7.32 1.61 11.30
CA PRO A 87 -8.04 1.66 10.05
C PRO A 87 -8.06 3.09 9.51
N TRP A 88 -8.04 3.20 8.20
CA TRP A 88 -8.26 4.46 7.53
C TRP A 88 -9.76 4.78 7.51
N PRO A 89 -10.14 6.04 7.74
CA PRO A 89 -11.56 6.41 7.66
C PRO A 89 -12.04 6.27 6.20
N ASP A 90 -13.29 5.88 6.01
CA ASP A 90 -13.87 5.59 4.69
C ASP A 90 -13.73 6.76 3.71
N TRP A 91 -13.85 8.00 4.21
CA TRP A 91 -13.70 9.18 3.38
C TRP A 91 -12.28 9.37 2.79
N ALA A 92 -11.26 8.71 3.37
CA ALA A 92 -9.90 8.76 2.89
C ALA A 92 -9.63 7.74 1.77
N VAL A 93 -10.47 6.73 1.62
CA VAL A 93 -10.35 5.77 0.52
C VAL A 93 -10.79 6.46 -0.78
N THR A 94 -9.86 6.62 -1.70
CA THR A 94 -10.10 7.27 -2.99
C THR A 94 -10.16 6.30 -4.15
N THR A 95 -9.71 5.06 -3.92
CA THR A 95 -9.65 4.04 -4.96
C THR A 95 -9.92 2.69 -4.33
N GLU A 96 -10.82 1.92 -4.95
CA GLU A 96 -11.16 0.56 -4.55
C GLU A 96 -11.17 -0.34 -5.78
N VAL A 97 -10.24 -1.29 -5.81
CA VAL A 97 -10.12 -2.26 -6.92
C VAL A 97 -10.82 -3.55 -6.50
N ASP A 98 -11.82 -3.97 -7.27
CA ASP A 98 -12.47 -5.26 -7.10
C ASP A 98 -11.51 -6.40 -7.49
N THR A 99 -11.13 -7.19 -6.51
CA THR A 99 -10.32 -8.41 -6.67
C THR A 99 -11.10 -9.67 -6.27
N SER A 100 -12.42 -9.59 -6.19
CA SER A 100 -13.28 -10.68 -5.71
C SER A 100 -13.16 -11.99 -6.53
N SER A 101 -12.86 -11.88 -7.82
CA SER A 101 -12.57 -13.03 -8.68
C SER A 101 -11.13 -13.53 -8.56
N TYR A 102 -10.25 -12.77 -7.93
CA TYR A 102 -8.81 -13.04 -7.85
C TYR A 102 -8.32 -13.30 -6.43
N TRP A 103 -9.18 -13.27 -5.42
CA TRP A 103 -8.77 -13.47 -4.04
C TRP A 103 -7.95 -14.74 -3.79
N PRO A 104 -8.20 -15.90 -4.49
CA PRO A 104 -7.36 -17.07 -4.30
C PRO A 104 -5.93 -16.87 -4.82
N VAL A 105 -5.74 -16.02 -5.82
CA VAL A 105 -4.41 -15.67 -6.34
C VAL A 105 -3.70 -14.73 -5.38
N VAL A 106 -4.43 -13.76 -4.79
CA VAL A 106 -3.90 -12.87 -3.74
C VAL A 106 -3.43 -13.70 -2.55
N TRP A 107 -4.26 -14.66 -2.09
CA TRP A 107 -3.88 -15.57 -1.00
C TRP A 107 -2.63 -16.38 -1.34
N LYS A 108 -2.53 -16.94 -2.55
CA LYS A 108 -1.31 -17.64 -2.99
C LYS A 108 -0.08 -16.73 -2.95
N ALA A 109 -0.21 -15.47 -3.32
CA ALA A 109 0.88 -14.50 -3.24
C ALA A 109 1.31 -14.24 -1.78
N VAL A 110 0.37 -14.14 -0.84
CA VAL A 110 0.67 -14.06 0.59
C VAL A 110 1.45 -15.29 1.06
N CYS A 111 1.05 -16.49 0.67
CA CYS A 111 1.74 -17.74 1.01
C CYS A 111 3.18 -17.83 0.46
N CYS A 112 3.54 -17.03 -0.55
CA CYS A 112 4.93 -16.96 -1.04
C CYS A 112 5.89 -16.32 -0.04
N HIS A 113 5.40 -15.59 0.96
CA HIS A 113 6.21 -15.02 2.04
C HIS A 113 6.56 -16.07 3.12
N GLN A 114 7.19 -17.16 2.71
CA GLN A 114 7.40 -18.36 3.53
C GLN A 114 8.08 -18.08 4.87
N THR A 115 9.04 -17.15 4.93
CA THR A 115 9.73 -16.80 6.17
C THR A 115 8.83 -16.13 7.21
N GLN A 116 7.67 -15.63 6.79
CA GLN A 116 6.71 -14.94 7.64
C GLN A 116 5.45 -15.78 7.92
N MET A 117 5.28 -16.90 7.22
CA MET A 117 4.06 -17.72 7.31
C MET A 117 3.78 -18.24 8.72
N SER A 118 4.80 -18.49 9.55
CA SER A 118 4.59 -18.86 10.96
C SER A 118 3.78 -17.82 11.76
N MET A 119 3.85 -16.54 11.37
CA MET A 119 3.02 -15.47 11.96
C MET A 119 1.61 -15.45 11.38
N TYR A 120 1.41 -16.08 10.22
CA TYR A 120 0.17 -16.07 9.44
C TYR A 120 -0.60 -17.39 9.49
N GLU A 121 -0.20 -18.38 10.32
CA GLU A 121 -0.88 -19.68 10.45
C GLU A 121 -2.40 -19.57 10.65
N ARG A 122 -2.84 -18.53 11.36
CA ARG A 122 -4.27 -18.28 11.57
C ARG A 122 -5.01 -17.83 10.32
N LEU A 123 -4.32 -17.23 9.35
CA LEU A 123 -4.93 -16.88 8.07
C LEU A 123 -5.31 -18.10 7.26
N GLU A 124 -4.57 -19.21 7.42
CA GLU A 124 -4.88 -20.49 6.78
C GLU A 124 -6.16 -21.12 7.33
N GLN A 125 -6.51 -20.78 8.58
CA GLN A 125 -7.70 -21.30 9.26
C GLN A 125 -8.97 -20.47 8.97
N LEU A 126 -8.85 -19.35 8.23
CA LEU A 126 -9.98 -18.52 7.86
C LEU A 126 -10.90 -19.27 6.91
N SER A 127 -12.21 -19.12 7.12
CA SER A 127 -13.21 -19.57 6.16
C SER A 127 -13.05 -18.86 4.82
N GLU A 128 -13.54 -19.45 3.74
CA GLU A 128 -13.55 -18.83 2.41
C GLU A 128 -14.20 -17.43 2.44
N ALA A 129 -15.28 -17.27 3.19
CA ALA A 129 -15.97 -15.99 3.34
C ALA A 129 -15.05 -14.92 3.97
N GLN A 130 -14.27 -15.28 5.00
CA GLN A 130 -13.32 -14.38 5.63
C GLN A 130 -12.13 -14.08 4.71
N GLN A 131 -11.60 -15.08 4.01
CA GLN A 131 -10.55 -14.88 3.03
C GLN A 131 -11.00 -13.95 1.90
N ARG A 132 -12.23 -14.14 1.41
CA ARG A 132 -12.83 -13.25 0.41
C ARG A 132 -13.02 -11.83 0.95
N ALA A 133 -13.40 -11.65 2.20
CA ALA A 133 -13.52 -10.34 2.84
C ALA A 133 -12.18 -9.62 2.94
N LEU A 134 -11.08 -10.35 3.17
CA LEU A 134 -9.73 -9.77 3.23
C LEU A 134 -9.15 -9.44 1.85
N TRP A 135 -9.36 -10.32 0.87
CA TRP A 135 -8.63 -10.29 -0.40
C TRP A 135 -9.50 -9.96 -1.61
N GLY A 136 -10.82 -9.81 -1.41
CA GLY A 136 -11.78 -9.55 -2.48
C GLY A 136 -11.84 -8.10 -2.94
N SER A 137 -11.21 -7.19 -2.22
CA SER A 137 -11.02 -5.79 -2.62
C SER A 137 -9.64 -5.31 -2.20
N GLN A 138 -9.15 -4.27 -2.88
CA GLN A 138 -7.92 -3.58 -2.51
C GLN A 138 -8.21 -2.09 -2.45
N GLU A 139 -7.97 -1.47 -1.29
CA GLU A 139 -8.27 -0.07 -1.04
C GLU A 139 -7.00 0.77 -0.99
N PHE A 140 -7.10 1.97 -1.54
CA PHE A 140 -5.98 2.90 -1.63
C PHE A 140 -6.41 4.34 -1.34
N TYR A 141 -5.49 5.11 -0.79
CA TYR A 141 -5.52 6.55 -0.75
C TYR A 141 -4.65 7.10 -1.88
N ARG A 142 -5.24 7.88 -2.79
CA ARG A 142 -4.52 8.56 -3.86
C ARG A 142 -3.81 9.79 -3.31
N VAL A 143 -2.49 9.68 -3.15
CA VAL A 143 -1.64 10.78 -2.64
C VAL A 143 -1.46 11.85 -3.70
N HIS A 144 -1.24 11.40 -4.95
CA HIS A 144 -0.92 12.26 -6.09
C HIS A 144 -1.49 11.70 -7.38
N SER A 145 -1.97 12.58 -8.25
CA SER A 145 -2.35 12.26 -9.63
C SER A 145 -2.20 13.50 -10.50
N VAL A 146 -1.66 13.32 -11.70
CA VAL A 146 -1.55 14.38 -12.72
C VAL A 146 -2.71 14.37 -13.71
N VAL A 147 -3.62 13.39 -13.64
CA VAL A 147 -4.68 13.20 -14.63
C VAL A 147 -6.09 13.34 -14.07
N ASN A 148 -6.28 13.06 -12.79
CA ASN A 148 -7.58 13.18 -12.14
C ASN A 148 -7.45 13.62 -10.68
N GLY A 149 -8.52 14.17 -10.14
CA GLY A 149 -8.58 14.68 -8.78
C GLY A 149 -10.00 14.59 -8.21
N GLY A 150 -10.19 15.23 -7.06
CA GLY A 150 -11.47 15.24 -6.38
C GLY A 150 -11.77 13.98 -5.58
N ARG A 151 -13.04 13.83 -5.19
CA ARG A 151 -13.52 12.78 -4.27
C ARG A 151 -14.23 11.62 -4.96
N LYS A 152 -14.28 11.61 -6.31
CA LYS A 152 -14.86 10.47 -7.03
C LYS A 152 -14.02 9.24 -6.71
N LEU A 153 -14.67 8.18 -6.23
CA LEU A 153 -14.04 6.90 -6.02
C LEU A 153 -13.60 6.31 -7.37
N GLU A 154 -12.32 5.96 -7.48
CA GLU A 154 -11.78 5.23 -8.61
C GLU A 154 -11.96 3.72 -8.39
N ASN A 155 -12.14 2.98 -9.47
CA ASN A 155 -12.15 1.51 -9.45
C ASN A 155 -11.01 0.89 -10.27
N ASP A 156 -10.13 1.73 -10.79
CA ASP A 156 -8.94 1.33 -11.56
C ASP A 156 -7.79 2.30 -11.25
N LEU A 157 -6.65 1.76 -10.86
CA LEU A 157 -5.42 2.52 -10.57
C LEU A 157 -4.92 3.32 -11.79
N PHE A 158 -5.31 2.92 -12.99
CA PHE A 158 -4.94 3.56 -14.26
C PHE A 158 -6.03 4.48 -14.82
N GLU A 159 -7.10 4.75 -14.07
CA GLU A 159 -8.17 5.66 -14.52
C GLU A 159 -7.60 7.02 -14.93
N GLY A 160 -7.92 7.45 -16.15
CA GLY A 160 -7.40 8.69 -16.75
C GLY A 160 -6.02 8.59 -17.39
N LEU A 161 -5.37 7.43 -17.38
CA LEU A 161 -4.09 7.17 -18.05
C LEU A 161 -4.26 6.35 -19.34
N ARG A 162 -5.45 5.86 -19.61
CA ARG A 162 -5.84 5.07 -20.79
C ARG A 162 -6.88 5.82 -21.59
#